data_27cc41f412629c706a88778c78336fbf
#
_entry.id   27cc41f412629c706a88778c78336fbf
#
_cell.length_a   1.000
_cell.length_b   1.000
_cell.length_c   1.000
_cell.angle_alpha   90.00
_cell.angle_beta   90.00
_cell.angle_gamma   90.00
#
_symmetry.space_group_name_H-M   'P 1'
#
loop_
_entity.id
_entity.type
_entity.pdbx_description
1 polymer ?
#
loop_
_entity_poly.entity_id
_entity_poly.type
_entity_poly.pdbx_seq_one_letter_code
_entity_poly.pdbx_strand_id
1 'polypeptide(L)'
;KKGIADILEDPSTYANHFSIVNGSVNSAADAIGVKANNRKYYSTGIQTKLDYHWYKGNAFHDVEIGLRYHYDEEDRFQWVDKYSISSTGVMSLTTDAIEGTDANRISSANAFASYITYKLKYNNWTFTPGVRYENITLQREDFGKNDVNRTGVNLATRENSVGVFIPGMGANYKFNNDFSLFGGVHKGFSPPGNQDGQAPEESINYELGTRFNLGKLQGEFVSFFNDYSNLLGSDLAATGGTGSLDQFNAGEVNVNGIELLLNYNFSNSDAKFSFPISVGYTFTNTAFQNSFGSANDLWGTVAIGDELPYIPKHQFNTTFSIEHKDFEININGRFNGEFRTLAGTGNIPNNERVDANFIVDLSGKYFITKRLSTTLNVINLLDNTYAASRVPAGLRPGHPFGIYGGLEFSF
;
A
#
# COMPACT_ATOMS: atom_id res chain seq x y z
N LYS A 1 -15.46 -2.67 26.92
CA LYS A 1 -15.85 -1.66 25.94
C LYS A 1 -16.09 -2.35 24.61
N LYS A 2 -17.09 -1.91 23.87
CA LYS A 2 -17.42 -2.44 22.55
C LYS A 2 -17.08 -1.39 21.49
N GLY A 3 -16.67 -1.85 20.30
CA GLY A 3 -16.50 -0.97 19.17
C GLY A 3 -17.83 -0.45 18.66
N ILE A 4 -17.84 0.69 18.00
CA ILE A 4 -19.07 1.25 17.41
C ILE A 4 -19.60 0.34 16.30
N ALA A 5 -18.73 -0.37 15.60
CA ALA A 5 -19.10 -1.34 14.57
C ALA A 5 -19.93 -2.48 15.17
N ASP A 6 -19.46 -3.11 16.27
CA ASP A 6 -20.17 -4.19 16.96
C ASP A 6 -21.58 -3.76 17.39
N ILE A 7 -21.69 -2.50 17.89
CA ILE A 7 -22.95 -1.94 18.36
C ILE A 7 -23.95 -1.75 17.22
N LEU A 8 -23.48 -1.28 16.06
CA LEU A 8 -24.31 -1.02 14.88
C LEU A 8 -24.66 -2.30 14.13
N GLU A 9 -23.82 -3.33 14.19
CA GLU A 9 -24.03 -4.61 13.53
C GLU A 9 -25.07 -5.46 14.29
N ASP A 10 -25.08 -5.41 15.62
CA ASP A 10 -26.10 -6.10 16.46
C ASP A 10 -26.65 -5.16 17.55
N PRO A 11 -27.57 -4.23 17.15
CA PRO A 11 -28.18 -3.30 18.09
C PRO A 11 -29.01 -3.96 19.18
N SER A 12 -29.49 -5.18 18.97
CA SER A 12 -30.33 -5.91 19.93
C SER A 12 -29.50 -6.42 21.10
N THR A 13 -28.37 -7.05 20.83
CA THR A 13 -27.42 -7.51 21.85
C THR A 13 -26.79 -6.35 22.61
N TYR A 14 -26.56 -5.23 21.94
CA TYR A 14 -25.94 -4.03 22.52
C TYR A 14 -26.91 -2.88 22.77
N ALA A 15 -28.17 -3.19 23.11
CA ALA A 15 -29.27 -2.21 23.20
C ALA A 15 -28.96 -0.96 24.04
N ASN A 16 -28.30 -1.11 25.20
CA ASN A 16 -27.89 0.03 26.03
C ASN A 16 -26.85 0.91 25.35
N HIS A 17 -25.86 0.30 24.65
CA HIS A 17 -24.84 1.06 23.91
C HIS A 17 -25.46 1.74 22.69
N PHE A 18 -26.35 1.04 21.99
CA PHE A 18 -27.07 1.58 20.83
C PHE A 18 -27.94 2.79 21.20
N SER A 19 -28.63 2.74 22.36
CA SER A 19 -29.43 3.86 22.88
C SER A 19 -28.59 5.11 23.18
N ILE A 20 -27.31 4.93 23.54
CA ILE A 20 -26.37 6.04 23.72
C ILE A 20 -25.94 6.58 22.34
N VAL A 21 -25.56 5.69 21.42
CA VAL A 21 -25.07 6.06 20.10
C VAL A 21 -26.12 6.79 19.26
N ASN A 22 -27.39 6.35 19.35
CA ASN A 22 -28.51 6.97 18.62
C ASN A 22 -29.10 8.19 19.31
N GLY A 23 -28.58 8.59 20.47
CA GLY A 23 -29.03 9.77 21.23
C GLY A 23 -30.32 9.58 22.02
N SER A 24 -30.79 8.35 22.24
CA SER A 24 -32.00 8.10 23.05
C SER A 24 -31.77 8.36 24.53
N VAL A 25 -30.54 8.20 25.02
CA VAL A 25 -30.16 8.44 26.41
C VAL A 25 -28.77 9.08 26.52
N ASN A 26 -28.52 9.79 27.62
CA ASN A 26 -27.17 10.27 27.95
C ASN A 26 -26.28 9.09 28.37
N SER A 27 -25.02 9.14 28.04
CA SER A 27 -24.06 8.17 28.56
C SER A 27 -23.68 8.47 30.03
N ALA A 28 -23.18 7.49 30.74
CA ALA A 28 -22.42 7.72 31.96
C ALA A 28 -21.09 8.45 31.67
N ALA A 29 -20.44 8.96 32.72
CA ALA A 29 -19.06 9.41 32.62
C ALA A 29 -18.16 8.27 32.16
N ASP A 30 -17.08 8.60 31.44
CA ASP A 30 -16.08 7.64 30.94
C ASP A 30 -16.61 6.58 29.95
N ALA A 31 -17.79 6.79 29.38
CA ALA A 31 -18.40 5.83 28.46
C ALA A 31 -17.64 5.69 27.14
N ILE A 32 -17.09 6.79 26.64
CA ILE A 32 -16.37 6.83 25.36
C ILE A 32 -14.88 7.05 25.62
N GLY A 33 -14.04 6.21 25.01
CA GLY A 33 -12.59 6.42 24.99
C GLY A 33 -12.16 7.02 23.65
N VAL A 34 -11.46 8.14 23.70
CA VAL A 34 -10.84 8.77 22.52
C VAL A 34 -9.33 8.62 22.65
N LYS A 35 -8.76 7.81 21.76
CA LYS A 35 -7.32 7.53 21.78
C LYS A 35 -6.56 8.65 21.05
N ALA A 36 -5.65 9.29 21.77
CA ALA A 36 -4.63 10.13 21.18
C ALA A 36 -3.56 9.24 20.53
N ASN A 37 -3.65 9.06 19.22
CA ASN A 37 -2.70 8.25 18.45
C ASN A 37 -1.43 9.05 18.12
N ASN A 38 -0.78 9.58 19.17
CA ASN A 38 0.38 10.46 19.06
C ASN A 38 1.63 9.66 18.65
N ARG A 39 2.28 10.09 17.56
CA ARG A 39 3.51 9.49 17.05
C ARG A 39 4.40 10.58 16.46
N LYS A 40 5.70 10.40 16.61
CA LYS A 40 6.72 11.20 15.94
C LYS A 40 7.58 10.27 15.11
N TYR A 41 7.93 10.69 13.90
CA TYR A 41 8.78 9.92 13.02
C TYR A 41 10.03 10.73 12.70
N TYR A 42 11.15 10.05 12.70
CA TYR A 42 12.43 10.61 12.30
C TYR A 42 13.08 9.67 11.28
N SER A 43 13.60 10.23 10.19
CA SER A 43 14.28 9.47 9.15
C SER A 43 15.49 10.27 8.68
N THR A 44 16.63 9.61 8.61
CA THR A 44 17.87 10.21 8.13
C THR A 44 18.76 9.18 7.46
N GLY A 45 19.72 9.63 6.65
CA GLY A 45 20.65 8.73 6.01
C GLY A 45 21.57 9.40 5.02
N ILE A 46 22.47 8.61 4.46
CA ILE A 46 23.35 8.99 3.37
C ILE A 46 23.33 7.91 2.29
N GLN A 47 23.30 8.33 1.05
CA GLN A 47 23.37 7.44 -0.10
C GLN A 47 24.40 7.97 -1.09
N THR A 48 25.19 7.06 -1.66
CA THR A 48 26.10 7.35 -2.75
C THR A 48 25.94 6.33 -3.87
N LYS A 49 26.21 6.75 -5.09
CA LYS A 49 26.08 5.94 -6.28
C LYS A 49 27.23 6.27 -7.24
N LEU A 50 27.82 5.25 -7.84
CA LEU A 50 28.81 5.34 -8.88
C LEU A 50 28.29 4.65 -10.13
N ASP A 51 28.21 5.37 -11.21
CA ASP A 51 27.88 4.85 -12.55
C ASP A 51 29.15 4.85 -13.41
N TYR A 52 29.44 3.73 -14.03
CA TYR A 52 30.56 3.60 -14.96
C TYR A 52 30.16 2.84 -16.22
N HIS A 53 30.34 3.45 -17.36
CA HIS A 53 29.98 2.84 -18.64
C HIS A 53 31.13 2.89 -19.65
N TRP A 54 31.19 1.88 -20.52
CA TRP A 54 32.19 1.80 -21.60
C TRP A 54 31.65 1.01 -22.79
N TYR A 55 32.35 1.13 -23.89
CA TYR A 55 32.10 0.37 -25.12
C TYR A 55 33.26 -0.58 -25.39
N LYS A 56 32.96 -1.81 -25.82
CA LYS A 56 33.93 -2.78 -26.34
C LYS A 56 33.36 -3.42 -27.61
N GLY A 57 33.88 -3.00 -28.79
CA GLY A 57 33.24 -3.33 -30.05
C GLY A 57 31.79 -2.84 -30.10
N ASN A 58 30.87 -3.72 -30.40
CA ASN A 58 29.43 -3.42 -30.45
C ASN A 58 28.72 -3.59 -29.08
N ALA A 59 29.46 -3.94 -28.05
CA ALA A 59 28.89 -4.11 -26.73
C ALA A 59 28.97 -2.81 -25.90
N PHE A 60 27.84 -2.40 -25.33
CA PHE A 60 27.76 -1.35 -24.33
C PHE A 60 27.66 -1.99 -22.95
N HIS A 61 28.52 -1.58 -22.06
CA HIS A 61 28.61 -2.04 -20.68
C HIS A 61 28.31 -0.88 -19.75
N ASP A 62 27.53 -1.14 -18.72
CA ASP A 62 27.15 -0.15 -17.71
C ASP A 62 27.12 -0.86 -16.34
N VAL A 63 27.87 -0.32 -15.39
CA VAL A 63 27.94 -0.80 -14.01
C VAL A 63 27.49 0.30 -13.10
N GLU A 64 26.54 -0.01 -12.25
CA GLU A 64 26.08 0.85 -11.17
C GLU A 64 26.42 0.18 -9.83
N ILE A 65 27.10 0.91 -8.95
CA ILE A 65 27.41 0.49 -7.58
C ILE A 65 26.81 1.52 -6.64
N GLY A 66 26.03 1.06 -5.66
CA GLY A 66 25.44 1.94 -4.66
C GLY A 66 25.69 1.48 -3.24
N LEU A 67 25.81 2.48 -2.35
CA LEU A 67 25.91 2.30 -0.91
C LEU A 67 24.87 3.20 -0.24
N ARG A 68 24.18 2.69 0.76
CA ARG A 68 23.21 3.45 1.54
C ARG A 68 23.32 3.08 3.01
N TYR A 69 23.35 4.09 3.86
CA TYR A 69 23.04 3.99 5.28
C TYR A 69 21.75 4.73 5.56
N HIS A 70 20.86 4.13 6.31
CA HIS A 70 19.55 4.68 6.63
C HIS A 70 19.19 4.38 8.09
N TYR A 71 18.63 5.38 8.77
CA TYR A 71 18.10 5.28 10.11
C TYR A 71 16.65 5.77 10.11
N ASP A 72 15.76 4.97 10.66
CA ASP A 72 14.36 5.32 10.92
C ASP A 72 14.01 5.14 12.39
N GLU A 73 13.13 6.01 12.89
CA GLU A 73 12.62 5.97 14.25
C GLU A 73 11.12 6.32 14.28
N GLU A 74 10.35 5.55 15.02
CA GLU A 74 8.98 5.87 15.45
C GLU A 74 8.96 6.03 16.96
N ASP A 75 8.69 7.23 17.45
CA ASP A 75 8.33 7.48 18.84
C ASP A 75 6.82 7.45 18.98
N ARG A 76 6.29 6.46 19.71
CA ARG A 76 4.88 6.25 19.99
C ARG A 76 4.59 6.57 21.45
N PHE A 77 3.86 7.67 21.67
CA PHE A 77 3.53 8.18 23.00
C PHE A 77 2.03 8.49 23.05
N GLN A 78 1.23 7.51 23.49
CA GLN A 78 -0.23 7.50 23.34
C GLN A 78 -0.95 7.42 24.66
N TRP A 79 -2.20 7.96 24.70
CA TRP A 79 -3.12 7.91 25.83
C TRP A 79 -4.57 7.81 25.36
N VAL A 80 -5.50 7.58 26.29
CA VAL A 80 -6.93 7.47 25.99
C VAL A 80 -7.70 8.37 26.92
N ASP A 81 -8.13 9.52 26.42
CA ASP A 81 -9.06 10.40 27.14
C ASP A 81 -10.44 9.77 27.18
N LYS A 82 -11.20 10.09 28.24
CA LYS A 82 -12.53 9.56 28.38
C LYS A 82 -13.57 10.67 28.39
N TYR A 83 -14.70 10.38 27.77
CA TYR A 83 -15.78 11.33 27.56
C TYR A 83 -17.12 10.72 27.96
N SER A 84 -18.06 11.58 28.30
CA SER A 84 -19.49 11.32 28.23
C SER A 84 -20.07 11.92 26.95
N ILE A 85 -21.22 11.41 26.51
CA ILE A 85 -22.00 12.00 25.41
C ILE A 85 -23.44 12.20 25.87
N SER A 86 -24.00 13.38 25.62
CA SER A 86 -25.41 13.68 25.89
C SER A 86 -26.31 13.14 24.77
N SER A 87 -27.60 13.04 25.02
CA SER A 87 -28.63 12.70 24.02
C SER A 87 -28.70 13.71 22.86
N THR A 88 -28.12 14.91 23.03
CA THR A 88 -28.00 15.91 21.96
C THR A 88 -26.69 15.78 21.16
N GLY A 89 -25.88 14.75 21.42
CA GLY A 89 -24.63 14.50 20.73
C GLY A 89 -23.43 15.29 21.23
N VAL A 90 -23.57 16.07 22.31
CA VAL A 90 -22.47 16.86 22.87
C VAL A 90 -21.55 15.94 23.68
N MET A 91 -20.27 15.86 23.27
CA MET A 91 -19.22 15.15 24.02
C MET A 91 -18.58 16.09 25.03
N SER A 92 -18.41 15.59 26.25
CA SER A 92 -17.74 16.30 27.36
C SER A 92 -16.62 15.45 27.94
N LEU A 93 -15.42 16.01 28.07
CA LEU A 93 -14.27 15.36 28.71
C LEU A 93 -14.59 15.06 30.18
N THR A 94 -14.44 13.80 30.57
CA THR A 94 -14.69 13.35 31.97
C THR A 94 -13.42 12.86 32.67
N THR A 95 -12.46 12.34 31.90
CA THR A 95 -11.12 11.99 32.42
C THR A 95 -10.08 12.43 31.40
N ASP A 96 -9.24 13.37 31.78
CA ASP A 96 -8.04 13.76 31.06
C ASP A 96 -6.93 12.76 31.41
N ALA A 97 -6.48 11.99 30.42
CA ALA A 97 -5.52 10.92 30.65
C ALA A 97 -4.08 11.45 30.63
N ILE A 98 -3.23 10.84 31.44
CA ILE A 98 -1.80 11.13 31.42
C ILE A 98 -1.22 10.61 30.10
N GLU A 99 -0.45 11.44 29.41
CA GLU A 99 0.23 11.07 28.16
C GLU A 99 1.17 9.87 28.36
N GLY A 100 1.22 8.97 27.39
CA GLY A 100 2.07 7.77 27.44
C GLY A 100 1.46 6.55 28.14
N THR A 101 0.28 6.69 28.76
CA THR A 101 -0.35 5.60 29.54
C THR A 101 -1.03 4.52 28.68
N ASP A 102 -1.15 4.71 27.36
CA ASP A 102 -1.66 3.68 26.43
C ASP A 102 -0.56 3.02 25.61
N ALA A 103 0.41 3.79 25.13
CA ALA A 103 1.64 3.29 24.53
C ALA A 103 2.79 4.27 24.78
N ASN A 104 3.95 3.73 25.16
CA ASN A 104 5.14 4.52 25.52
C ASN A 104 6.39 3.77 25.07
N ARG A 105 6.76 3.95 23.79
CA ARG A 105 7.84 3.18 23.18
C ARG A 105 8.52 3.92 22.05
N ILE A 106 9.77 3.58 21.80
CA ILE A 106 10.56 3.99 20.64
C ILE A 106 10.92 2.74 19.84
N SER A 107 10.65 2.75 18.55
CA SER A 107 11.08 1.70 17.63
C SER A 107 12.01 2.33 16.59
N SER A 108 13.17 1.72 16.37
CA SER A 108 14.16 2.21 15.43
C SER A 108 14.67 1.11 14.51
N ALA A 109 15.19 1.51 13.35
CA ALA A 109 15.84 0.66 12.39
C ALA A 109 17.13 1.32 11.90
N ASN A 110 18.23 0.57 11.98
CA ASN A 110 19.50 0.89 11.36
C ASN A 110 19.70 -0.02 10.15
N ALA A 111 19.83 0.53 8.96
CA ALA A 111 19.97 -0.24 7.73
C ALA A 111 21.22 0.18 6.95
N PHE A 112 22.05 -0.78 6.62
CA PHE A 112 23.11 -0.64 5.65
C PHE A 112 22.82 -1.46 4.42
N ALA A 113 22.84 -0.84 3.24
CA ALA A 113 22.63 -1.51 1.97
C ALA A 113 23.77 -1.24 1.00
N SER A 114 24.13 -2.27 0.24
CA SER A 114 25.07 -2.15 -0.89
C SER A 114 24.53 -2.94 -2.07
N TYR A 115 24.74 -2.44 -3.28
CA TYR A 115 24.34 -3.16 -4.48
C TYR A 115 25.30 -2.93 -5.64
N ILE A 116 25.27 -3.88 -6.56
CA ILE A 116 25.86 -3.77 -7.87
C ILE A 116 24.88 -4.26 -8.92
N THR A 117 24.68 -3.46 -9.96
CA THR A 117 23.92 -3.81 -11.15
C THR A 117 24.81 -3.68 -12.36
N TYR A 118 24.79 -4.66 -13.24
CA TYR A 118 25.50 -4.64 -14.49
C TYR A 118 24.54 -4.74 -15.66
N LYS A 119 24.63 -3.84 -16.62
CA LYS A 119 23.84 -3.86 -17.84
C LYS A 119 24.75 -4.08 -19.06
N LEU A 120 24.49 -5.14 -19.79
CA LEU A 120 25.12 -5.43 -21.05
C LEU A 120 24.11 -5.26 -22.18
N LYS A 121 24.41 -4.35 -23.13
CA LYS A 121 23.69 -4.28 -24.41
C LYS A 121 24.60 -4.79 -25.52
N TYR A 122 24.15 -5.84 -26.20
CA TYR A 122 24.87 -6.43 -27.32
C TYR A 122 23.88 -6.78 -28.43
N ASN A 123 24.02 -6.12 -29.59
CA ASN A 123 23.06 -6.20 -30.67
C ASN A 123 21.63 -5.91 -30.18
N ASN A 124 20.72 -6.87 -30.31
CA ASN A 124 19.33 -6.77 -29.92
C ASN A 124 19.06 -7.19 -28.46
N TRP A 125 20.09 -7.68 -27.76
CA TRP A 125 19.97 -8.15 -26.38
C TRP A 125 20.36 -7.07 -25.36
N THR A 126 19.62 -7.06 -24.28
CA THR A 126 20.03 -6.36 -23.04
C THR A 126 19.92 -7.36 -21.90
N PHE A 127 20.99 -7.54 -21.13
CA PHE A 127 21.05 -8.34 -19.91
C PHE A 127 21.34 -7.44 -18.73
N THR A 128 20.64 -7.67 -17.62
CA THR A 128 20.77 -6.83 -16.44
C THR A 128 20.82 -7.72 -15.18
N PRO A 129 21.93 -8.42 -14.88
CA PRO A 129 22.14 -9.06 -13.59
C PRO A 129 22.46 -8.01 -12.52
N GLY A 130 22.06 -8.30 -11.29
CA GLY A 130 22.38 -7.47 -10.14
C GLY A 130 22.26 -8.25 -8.83
N VAL A 131 22.87 -7.71 -7.79
CA VAL A 131 22.74 -8.21 -6.44
C VAL A 131 22.76 -7.04 -5.46
N ARG A 132 21.90 -7.11 -4.45
CA ARG A 132 21.86 -6.20 -3.34
C ARG A 132 22.07 -6.97 -2.03
N TYR A 133 22.82 -6.41 -1.12
CA TYR A 133 22.96 -6.89 0.24
C TYR A 133 22.34 -5.85 1.18
N GLU A 134 21.49 -6.31 2.09
CA GLU A 134 20.90 -5.52 3.16
C GLU A 134 21.37 -6.09 4.51
N ASN A 135 21.74 -5.21 5.42
CA ASN A 135 21.95 -5.53 6.83
C ASN A 135 21.13 -4.55 7.66
N ILE A 136 20.15 -5.06 8.38
CA ILE A 136 19.16 -4.25 9.10
C ILE A 136 19.12 -4.72 10.55
N THR A 137 19.27 -3.77 11.49
CA THR A 137 19.02 -3.99 12.92
C THR A 137 17.80 -3.21 13.33
N LEU A 138 16.81 -3.92 13.84
CA LEU A 138 15.53 -3.41 14.31
C LEU A 138 15.51 -3.45 15.83
N GLN A 139 15.25 -2.33 16.48
CA GLN A 139 15.22 -2.22 17.93
C GLN A 139 13.90 -1.63 18.40
N ARG A 140 13.44 -2.05 19.56
CA ARG A 140 12.31 -1.44 20.27
C ARG A 140 12.64 -1.29 21.75
N GLU A 141 12.45 -0.09 22.24
CA GLU A 141 12.52 0.29 23.64
C GLU A 141 11.09 0.57 24.13
N ASP A 142 10.57 -0.26 25.01
CA ASP A 142 9.24 -0.12 25.60
C ASP A 142 9.38 0.28 27.07
N PHE A 143 9.03 1.53 27.39
CA PHE A 143 9.15 2.08 28.74
C PHE A 143 7.97 1.66 29.63
N GLY A 144 6.94 1.03 29.04
CA GLY A 144 5.73 0.64 29.76
C GLY A 144 4.80 1.83 30.05
N LYS A 145 3.58 1.50 30.43
CA LYS A 145 2.49 2.48 30.61
C LYS A 145 2.58 3.27 31.92
N ASN A 146 3.42 2.82 32.86
CA ASN A 146 3.59 3.44 34.16
C ASN A 146 4.83 4.34 34.27
N ASP A 147 5.75 4.22 33.35
CA ASP A 147 6.97 5.05 33.27
C ASP A 147 6.81 6.16 32.22
N VAL A 148 5.83 7.04 32.41
CA VAL A 148 5.51 8.13 31.49
C VAL A 148 6.66 9.13 31.29
N ASN A 149 7.57 9.22 32.23
CA ASN A 149 8.73 10.10 32.17
C ASN A 149 9.95 9.43 31.54
N ARG A 150 9.83 8.16 31.09
CA ARG A 150 10.90 7.40 30.45
C ARG A 150 12.18 7.34 31.28
N THR A 151 12.04 7.07 32.57
CA THR A 151 13.16 6.93 33.50
C THR A 151 13.94 5.62 33.31
N GLY A 152 13.33 4.67 32.58
CA GLY A 152 13.90 3.36 32.31
C GLY A 152 13.60 2.32 33.39
N VAL A 153 12.84 2.64 34.41
CA VAL A 153 12.51 1.71 35.51
C VAL A 153 11.75 0.47 35.03
N ASN A 154 10.99 0.60 33.94
CA ASN A 154 10.23 -0.47 33.31
C ASN A 154 10.68 -0.76 31.87
N LEU A 155 11.89 -0.36 31.49
CA LEU A 155 12.39 -0.50 30.14
C LEU A 155 12.53 -1.97 29.74
N ALA A 156 11.82 -2.36 28.68
CA ALA A 156 11.98 -3.63 28.00
C ALA A 156 12.50 -3.38 26.58
N THR A 157 13.62 -3.99 26.26
CA THR A 157 14.25 -3.89 24.93
C THR A 157 14.01 -5.17 24.13
N ARG A 158 13.78 -5.00 22.83
CA ARG A 158 13.78 -6.10 21.84
C ARG A 158 14.69 -5.69 20.69
N GLU A 159 15.39 -6.64 20.13
CA GLU A 159 16.26 -6.44 18.98
C GLU A 159 16.13 -7.62 18.03
N ASN A 160 16.13 -7.33 16.75
CA ASN A 160 16.20 -8.34 15.69
C ASN A 160 17.12 -7.82 14.58
N SER A 161 18.01 -8.67 14.10
CA SER A 161 18.94 -8.33 13.04
C SER A 161 18.81 -9.29 11.88
N VAL A 162 18.80 -8.76 10.66
CA VAL A 162 18.71 -9.54 9.44
C VAL A 162 19.77 -9.11 8.44
N GLY A 163 20.44 -10.08 7.83
CA GLY A 163 21.34 -9.90 6.70
C GLY A 163 20.86 -10.74 5.51
N VAL A 164 20.64 -10.11 4.35
CA VAL A 164 20.08 -10.79 3.19
C VAL A 164 20.75 -10.39 1.89
N PHE A 165 21.00 -11.39 1.01
CA PHE A 165 21.36 -11.17 -0.38
C PHE A 165 20.11 -11.24 -1.26
N ILE A 166 19.96 -10.26 -2.13
CA ILE A 166 18.81 -10.07 -3.02
C ILE A 166 19.34 -10.08 -4.46
N PRO A 167 19.59 -11.25 -5.07
CA PRO A 167 19.99 -11.36 -6.46
C PRO A 167 18.81 -11.17 -7.40
N GLY A 168 19.11 -10.69 -8.61
CA GLY A 168 18.15 -10.61 -9.69
C GLY A 168 18.82 -10.56 -11.05
N MET A 169 18.11 -10.99 -12.07
CA MET A 169 18.55 -10.91 -13.44
C MET A 169 17.36 -10.64 -14.37
N GLY A 170 17.54 -9.71 -15.28
CA GLY A 170 16.60 -9.43 -16.37
C GLY A 170 17.27 -9.61 -17.74
N ALA A 171 16.47 -10.00 -18.71
CA ALA A 171 16.87 -10.03 -20.12
C ALA A 171 15.78 -9.40 -20.98
N ASN A 172 16.18 -8.65 -22.01
CA ASN A 172 15.27 -8.12 -23.01
C ASN A 172 15.85 -8.37 -24.39
N TYR A 173 15.01 -8.86 -25.29
CA TYR A 173 15.34 -9.03 -26.71
C TYR A 173 14.48 -8.12 -27.56
N LYS A 174 15.11 -7.25 -28.34
CA LYS A 174 14.46 -6.31 -29.24
C LYS A 174 14.39 -6.92 -30.63
N PHE A 175 13.22 -7.39 -31.05
CA PHE A 175 13.03 -7.96 -32.42
C PHE A 175 13.20 -6.87 -33.48
N ASN A 176 12.62 -5.70 -33.24
CA ASN A 176 12.71 -4.50 -34.07
C ASN A 176 12.45 -3.26 -33.19
N ASN A 177 12.23 -2.09 -33.80
CA ASN A 177 11.96 -0.85 -33.05
C ASN A 177 10.60 -0.85 -32.39
N ASP A 178 9.68 -1.68 -32.85
CA ASP A 178 8.28 -1.68 -32.48
C ASP A 178 7.90 -2.82 -31.53
N PHE A 179 8.78 -3.83 -31.38
CA PHE A 179 8.46 -5.01 -30.58
C PHE A 179 9.67 -5.55 -29.82
N SER A 180 9.49 -5.82 -28.53
CA SER A 180 10.47 -6.48 -27.67
C SER A 180 9.82 -7.48 -26.71
N LEU A 181 10.57 -8.52 -26.36
CA LEU A 181 10.25 -9.52 -25.34
C LEU A 181 11.23 -9.35 -24.20
N PHE A 182 10.73 -9.42 -22.98
CA PHE A 182 11.57 -9.36 -21.77
C PHE A 182 11.14 -10.40 -20.76
N GLY A 183 12.07 -10.75 -19.88
CA GLY A 183 11.78 -11.59 -18.73
C GLY A 183 12.79 -11.34 -17.64
N GLY A 184 12.42 -11.70 -16.44
CA GLY A 184 13.25 -11.50 -15.25
C GLY A 184 12.95 -12.49 -14.15
N VAL A 185 13.93 -12.67 -13.28
CA VAL A 185 13.81 -13.39 -12.03
C VAL A 185 14.57 -12.59 -10.96
N HIS A 186 13.93 -12.38 -9.81
CA HIS A 186 14.59 -11.71 -8.70
C HIS A 186 14.05 -12.18 -7.35
N LYS A 187 14.90 -12.13 -6.34
CA LYS A 187 14.48 -12.34 -4.95
C LYS A 187 13.80 -11.07 -4.44
N GLY A 188 12.59 -11.21 -3.88
CA GLY A 188 11.91 -10.18 -3.10
C GLY A 188 12.27 -10.31 -1.61
N PHE A 189 12.18 -9.19 -0.90
CA PHE A 189 12.49 -9.11 0.52
C PHE A 189 11.70 -7.99 1.17
N SER A 190 11.17 -8.28 2.38
CA SER A 190 10.66 -7.26 3.30
C SER A 190 11.23 -7.54 4.70
N PRO A 191 11.70 -6.49 5.43
CA PRO A 191 12.29 -6.70 6.75
C PRO A 191 11.25 -7.21 7.75
N PRO A 192 11.68 -8.07 8.71
CA PRO A 192 10.82 -8.54 9.80
C PRO A 192 10.50 -7.41 10.78
N GLY A 193 9.67 -7.72 11.80
CA GLY A 193 9.52 -6.87 12.97
C GLY A 193 10.74 -6.97 13.92
N ASN A 194 10.63 -6.28 15.04
CA ASN A 194 11.68 -6.23 16.07
C ASN A 194 11.63 -7.36 17.10
N GLN A 195 10.83 -8.40 16.86
CA GLN A 195 10.79 -9.58 17.71
C GLN A 195 11.99 -10.48 17.40
N ASP A 196 12.73 -10.86 18.44
CA ASP A 196 13.91 -11.70 18.30
C ASP A 196 13.61 -13.01 17.53
N GLY A 197 14.46 -13.33 16.56
CA GLY A 197 14.34 -14.54 15.74
C GLY A 197 13.21 -14.50 14.68
N GLN A 198 12.50 -13.39 14.51
CA GLN A 198 11.51 -13.26 13.45
C GLN A 198 12.18 -13.22 12.08
N ALA A 199 11.80 -14.16 11.19
CA ALA A 199 12.34 -14.24 9.85
C ALA A 199 11.76 -13.13 8.93
N PRO A 200 12.53 -12.64 7.94
CA PRO A 200 12.05 -11.70 6.94
C PRO A 200 11.04 -12.36 6.00
N GLU A 201 10.22 -11.52 5.35
CA GLU A 201 9.48 -11.96 4.17
C GLU A 201 10.43 -12.15 2.99
N GLU A 202 10.30 -13.27 2.30
CA GLU A 202 11.10 -13.60 1.13
C GLU A 202 10.22 -14.15 0.01
N SER A 203 10.55 -13.78 -1.23
CA SER A 203 9.91 -14.34 -2.40
C SER A 203 10.89 -14.52 -3.55
N ILE A 204 10.55 -15.42 -4.49
CA ILE A 204 11.17 -15.45 -5.82
C ILE A 204 10.12 -14.99 -6.82
N ASN A 205 10.44 -13.94 -7.54
CA ASN A 205 9.52 -13.30 -8.46
C ASN A 205 9.98 -13.58 -9.90
N TYR A 206 9.06 -14.05 -10.74
CA TYR A 206 9.28 -14.35 -12.15
C TYR A 206 8.35 -13.48 -12.99
N GLU A 207 8.89 -12.89 -14.04
CA GLU A 207 8.15 -12.06 -14.97
C GLU A 207 8.51 -12.43 -16.40
N LEU A 208 7.51 -12.43 -17.28
CA LEU A 208 7.67 -12.55 -18.72
C LEU A 208 6.72 -11.59 -19.41
N GLY A 209 7.23 -10.73 -20.24
CA GLY A 209 6.39 -9.70 -20.87
C GLY A 209 6.86 -9.27 -22.25
N THR A 210 6.00 -8.53 -22.91
CA THR A 210 6.27 -7.93 -24.22
C THR A 210 5.90 -6.46 -24.22
N ARG A 211 6.68 -5.66 -24.95
CA ARG A 211 6.40 -4.24 -25.22
C ARG A 211 6.26 -4.05 -26.73
N PHE A 212 5.28 -3.27 -27.10
CA PHE A 212 5.04 -2.96 -28.51
C PHE A 212 4.67 -1.49 -28.72
N ASN A 213 5.06 -0.97 -29.88
CA ASN A 213 4.79 0.38 -30.36
C ASN A 213 4.37 0.32 -31.85
N LEU A 214 3.08 0.17 -32.08
CA LEU A 214 2.49 -0.02 -33.42
C LEU A 214 1.86 1.30 -33.91
N GLY A 215 2.70 2.32 -34.05
CA GLY A 215 2.28 3.66 -34.45
C GLY A 215 1.46 4.36 -33.38
N LYS A 216 0.13 4.43 -33.54
CA LYS A 216 -0.75 5.06 -32.53
C LYS A 216 -1.03 4.19 -31.32
N LEU A 217 -0.79 2.88 -31.40
CA LEU A 217 -1.01 1.92 -30.32
C LEU A 217 0.33 1.55 -29.69
N GLN A 218 0.44 1.79 -28.41
CA GLN A 218 1.57 1.36 -27.58
C GLN A 218 1.05 0.51 -26.44
N GLY A 219 1.82 -0.48 -26.01
CA GLY A 219 1.40 -1.30 -24.90
C GLY A 219 2.47 -2.20 -24.33
N GLU A 220 2.12 -2.74 -23.17
CA GLU A 220 2.89 -3.75 -22.45
C GLU A 220 1.94 -4.82 -21.95
N PHE A 221 2.35 -6.07 -22.08
CA PHE A 221 1.69 -7.23 -21.47
C PHE A 221 2.74 -7.97 -20.64
N VAL A 222 2.40 -8.26 -19.38
CA VAL A 222 3.26 -8.98 -18.44
C VAL A 222 2.48 -10.12 -17.81
N SER A 223 3.08 -11.29 -17.73
CA SER A 223 2.66 -12.39 -16.86
C SER A 223 3.67 -12.50 -15.72
N PHE A 224 3.21 -12.64 -14.50
CA PHE A 224 4.04 -12.75 -13.32
C PHE A 224 3.65 -13.95 -12.44
N PHE A 225 4.66 -14.45 -11.72
CA PHE A 225 4.50 -15.46 -10.68
C PHE A 225 5.45 -15.14 -9.53
N ASN A 226 4.91 -14.94 -8.34
CA ASN A 226 5.64 -14.65 -7.13
C ASN A 226 5.43 -15.78 -6.13
N ASP A 227 6.51 -16.43 -5.77
CA ASP A 227 6.55 -17.55 -4.81
C ASP A 227 7.08 -17.02 -3.47
N TYR A 228 6.18 -16.77 -2.53
CA TYR A 228 6.49 -16.30 -1.19
C TYR A 228 6.77 -17.51 -0.30
N SER A 229 8.01 -17.65 0.13
CA SER A 229 8.41 -18.70 1.09
C SER A 229 8.11 -18.33 2.53
N ASN A 230 7.96 -17.04 2.82
CA ASN A 230 7.63 -16.52 4.14
C ASN A 230 6.93 -15.17 4.03
N LEU A 231 5.61 -15.18 3.98
CA LEU A 231 4.81 -13.96 4.00
C LEU A 231 4.75 -13.41 5.42
N LEU A 232 4.92 -12.11 5.58
CA LEU A 232 4.72 -11.42 6.85
C LEU A 232 3.28 -10.91 6.97
N GLY A 233 2.52 -11.51 7.86
CA GLY A 233 1.24 -10.98 8.31
C GLY A 233 1.46 -9.84 9.30
N SER A 234 0.77 -8.72 9.14
CA SER A 234 0.79 -7.63 10.11
C SER A 234 -0.62 -7.17 10.44
N ASP A 235 -0.81 -6.82 11.70
CA ASP A 235 -2.01 -6.15 12.22
C ASP A 235 -2.23 -4.75 11.59
N LEU A 236 -1.15 -4.10 11.16
CA LEU A 236 -1.18 -2.72 10.69
C LEU A 236 -1.84 -2.51 9.35
N ALA A 237 -1.57 -3.38 8.40
CA ALA A 237 -2.05 -3.21 7.04
C ALA A 237 -3.58 -3.33 6.96
N ALA A 238 -4.15 -4.17 7.80
CA ALA A 238 -5.56 -4.52 7.77
C ALA A 238 -6.41 -3.75 8.79
N THR A 239 -5.85 -3.34 9.95
CA THR A 239 -6.66 -2.79 11.04
C THR A 239 -6.52 -1.27 11.26
N GLY A 240 -5.68 -0.59 10.49
CA GLY A 240 -5.40 0.83 10.77
C GLY A 240 -4.82 1.05 12.16
N GLY A 241 -4.28 -0.02 12.73
CA GLY A 241 -3.55 -0.04 13.97
C GLY A 241 -4.40 -0.19 15.23
N THR A 242 -4.65 -1.40 15.67
CA THR A 242 -5.04 -1.68 17.06
C THR A 242 -3.92 -1.29 18.03
N GLY A 243 -2.75 -0.96 17.48
CA GLY A 243 -1.59 -0.54 18.25
C GLY A 243 -0.54 -1.63 18.42
N SER A 244 -0.79 -2.87 18.04
CA SER A 244 0.24 -3.88 17.88
C SER A 244 0.95 -3.65 16.56
N LEU A 245 2.27 -3.56 16.59
CA LEU A 245 3.14 -3.63 15.40
C LEU A 245 3.71 -5.05 15.25
N ASP A 246 3.16 -6.00 15.98
CA ASP A 246 3.66 -7.35 15.98
C ASP A 246 3.32 -7.97 14.62
N GLN A 247 4.35 -8.35 13.91
CA GLN A 247 4.28 -9.13 12.68
C GLN A 247 4.41 -10.60 13.05
N PHE A 248 3.85 -11.46 12.24
CA PHE A 248 4.02 -12.91 12.35
C PHE A 248 4.28 -13.51 10.98
N ASN A 249 4.93 -14.63 10.96
CA ASN A 249 5.16 -15.37 9.73
C ASN A 249 3.88 -16.08 9.31
N ALA A 250 3.25 -15.62 8.24
CA ALA A 250 1.97 -16.11 7.73
C ALA A 250 2.11 -17.25 6.73
N GLY A 251 3.33 -17.77 6.53
CA GLY A 251 3.59 -18.96 5.73
C GLY A 251 3.86 -18.70 4.26
N GLU A 252 3.62 -19.72 3.44
CA GLU A 252 3.95 -19.74 2.00
C GLU A 252 2.72 -19.33 1.18
N VAL A 253 2.92 -18.47 0.18
CA VAL A 253 1.85 -17.98 -0.69
C VAL A 253 2.33 -17.87 -2.12
N ASN A 254 1.53 -18.37 -3.06
CA ASN A 254 1.72 -18.09 -4.48
C ASN A 254 0.81 -16.95 -4.92
N VAL A 255 1.40 -15.98 -5.63
CA VAL A 255 0.67 -14.88 -6.25
C VAL A 255 1.02 -14.86 -7.74
N ASN A 256 0.03 -15.01 -8.61
CA ASN A 256 0.26 -15.01 -10.04
C ASN A 256 -0.81 -14.21 -10.79
N GLY A 257 -0.46 -13.73 -11.95
CA GLY A 257 -1.39 -12.94 -12.72
C GLY A 257 -0.86 -12.42 -14.03
N ILE A 258 -1.64 -11.51 -14.59
CA ILE A 258 -1.29 -10.78 -15.80
C ILE A 258 -1.56 -9.30 -15.62
N GLU A 259 -0.75 -8.49 -16.29
CA GLU A 259 -0.92 -7.04 -16.38
C GLU A 259 -0.92 -6.64 -17.86
N LEU A 260 -1.84 -5.76 -18.22
CA LEU A 260 -1.96 -5.19 -19.56
C LEU A 260 -2.03 -3.66 -19.43
N LEU A 261 -1.15 -2.97 -20.15
CA LEU A 261 -1.19 -1.54 -20.34
C LEU A 261 -1.30 -1.23 -21.83
N LEU A 262 -2.32 -0.48 -22.23
CA LEU A 262 -2.53 -0.03 -23.59
C LEU A 262 -2.68 1.49 -23.61
N ASN A 263 -2.01 2.13 -24.56
CA ASN A 263 -2.15 3.54 -24.85
C ASN A 263 -2.45 3.70 -26.34
N TYR A 264 -3.47 4.48 -26.67
CA TYR A 264 -3.84 4.77 -28.04
C TYR A 264 -4.20 6.24 -28.20
N ASN A 265 -3.69 6.88 -29.25
CA ASN A 265 -4.07 8.24 -29.56
C ASN A 265 -4.87 8.27 -30.87
N PHE A 266 -6.14 8.67 -30.79
CA PHE A 266 -7.04 8.76 -31.95
C PHE A 266 -6.64 9.87 -32.93
N SER A 267 -5.88 10.88 -32.46
CA SER A 267 -5.53 12.06 -33.24
C SER A 267 -4.35 11.81 -34.19
N ASN A 268 -4.27 12.62 -35.26
CA ASN A 268 -3.08 12.75 -36.05
C ASN A 268 -2.12 13.77 -35.45
N SER A 269 -0.84 13.72 -35.81
CA SER A 269 0.23 14.58 -35.23
C SER A 269 -0.03 16.08 -35.38
N ASP A 270 -0.78 16.49 -36.42
CA ASP A 270 -1.05 17.91 -36.74
C ASP A 270 -2.44 18.38 -36.27
N ALA A 271 -3.18 17.54 -35.55
CA ALA A 271 -4.51 17.89 -35.05
C ALA A 271 -4.44 18.96 -33.98
N LYS A 272 -5.39 19.88 -33.96
CA LYS A 272 -5.52 20.89 -32.89
C LYS A 272 -5.93 20.28 -31.57
N PHE A 273 -6.60 19.13 -31.61
CA PHE A 273 -7.02 18.35 -30.47
C PHE A 273 -6.35 16.99 -30.48
N SER A 274 -5.95 16.53 -29.30
CA SER A 274 -5.46 15.18 -29.05
C SER A 274 -6.48 14.43 -28.19
N PHE A 275 -6.69 13.14 -28.53
CA PHE A 275 -7.63 12.27 -27.81
C PHE A 275 -6.93 10.98 -27.42
N PRO A 276 -5.98 11.02 -26.47
CA PRO A 276 -5.35 9.81 -25.97
C PRO A 276 -6.28 9.04 -25.03
N ILE A 277 -6.21 7.72 -25.10
CA ILE A 277 -6.79 6.79 -24.15
C ILE A 277 -5.69 5.90 -23.57
N SER A 278 -5.70 5.72 -22.27
CA SER A 278 -4.87 4.74 -21.57
C SER A 278 -5.78 3.74 -20.86
N VAL A 279 -5.43 2.46 -20.97
CA VAL A 279 -6.17 1.35 -20.34
C VAL A 279 -5.17 0.46 -19.61
N GLY A 280 -5.40 0.26 -18.32
CA GLY A 280 -4.68 -0.69 -17.50
C GLY A 280 -5.63 -1.78 -17.01
N TYR A 281 -5.20 -3.04 -17.08
CA TYR A 281 -5.93 -4.18 -16.52
C TYR A 281 -4.97 -5.09 -15.77
N THR A 282 -5.36 -5.51 -14.57
CA THR A 282 -4.62 -6.48 -13.77
C THR A 282 -5.56 -7.61 -13.36
N PHE A 283 -5.12 -8.83 -13.59
CA PHE A 283 -5.69 -10.03 -13.00
C PHE A 283 -4.69 -10.62 -12.01
N THR A 284 -5.13 -10.84 -10.76
CA THR A 284 -4.30 -11.41 -9.70
C THR A 284 -5.01 -12.60 -9.07
N ASN A 285 -4.32 -13.72 -8.99
CA ASN A 285 -4.74 -14.90 -8.27
C ASN A 285 -3.75 -15.18 -7.15
N THR A 286 -4.26 -15.54 -5.96
CA THR A 286 -3.46 -15.82 -4.77
C THR A 286 -3.88 -17.13 -4.15
N ALA A 287 -2.94 -17.88 -3.56
CA ALA A 287 -3.23 -19.11 -2.85
C ALA A 287 -2.20 -19.40 -1.77
N PHE A 288 -2.65 -19.61 -0.55
CA PHE A 288 -1.79 -20.14 0.53
C PHE A 288 -1.35 -21.56 0.20
N GLN A 289 -0.07 -21.85 0.42
CA GLN A 289 0.55 -23.15 0.16
C GLN A 289 0.64 -24.02 1.43
N ASN A 290 0.43 -23.45 2.60
CA ASN A 290 0.40 -24.14 3.89
C ASN A 290 -0.80 -23.68 4.72
N SER A 291 -1.15 -24.50 5.72
CA SER A 291 -2.22 -24.17 6.68
C SER A 291 -1.61 -23.68 7.99
N PHE A 292 -2.21 -22.68 8.59
CA PHE A 292 -1.81 -22.16 9.90
C PHE A 292 -3.01 -21.57 10.65
N GLY A 293 -2.86 -21.46 11.98
CA GLY A 293 -3.79 -20.71 12.82
C GLY A 293 -3.15 -19.42 13.32
N SER A 294 -3.87 -18.34 13.31
CA SER A 294 -3.45 -17.04 13.85
C SER A 294 -4.41 -16.61 14.95
N ALA A 295 -3.85 -16.05 16.02
CA ALA A 295 -4.65 -15.38 17.06
C ALA A 295 -5.19 -14.02 16.59
N ASN A 296 -4.76 -13.54 15.44
CA ASN A 296 -5.28 -12.32 14.82
C ASN A 296 -6.55 -12.65 14.05
N ASP A 297 -7.66 -12.04 14.43
CA ASP A 297 -9.01 -12.26 13.85
C ASP A 297 -9.07 -12.04 12.33
N LEU A 298 -8.13 -11.27 11.77
CA LEU A 298 -8.06 -11.01 10.32
C LEU A 298 -7.57 -12.20 9.52
N TRP A 299 -6.79 -13.07 10.14
CA TRP A 299 -6.23 -14.26 9.51
C TRP A 299 -6.99 -15.51 9.93
N GLY A 300 -7.32 -15.62 11.23
CA GLY A 300 -8.05 -16.76 11.77
C GLY A 300 -7.37 -18.09 11.47
N THR A 301 -8.14 -19.05 10.99
CA THR A 301 -7.62 -20.36 10.51
C THR A 301 -7.51 -20.32 8.99
N VAL A 302 -6.29 -20.44 8.49
CA VAL A 302 -5.99 -20.47 7.06
C VAL A 302 -5.73 -21.87 6.61
N ALA A 303 -6.33 -22.28 5.49
CA ALA A 303 -6.14 -23.57 4.85
C ALA A 303 -5.38 -23.44 3.53
N ILE A 304 -4.75 -24.54 3.08
CA ILE A 304 -4.12 -24.60 1.75
C ILE A 304 -5.16 -24.25 0.67
N GLY A 305 -4.80 -23.37 -0.25
CA GLY A 305 -5.64 -22.92 -1.33
C GLY A 305 -6.50 -21.70 -0.98
N ASP A 306 -6.53 -21.26 0.27
CA ASP A 306 -7.19 -20.01 0.63
C ASP A 306 -6.54 -18.81 -0.07
N GLU A 307 -7.38 -17.87 -0.47
CA GLU A 307 -6.94 -16.62 -1.11
C GLU A 307 -6.51 -15.60 -0.06
N LEU A 308 -5.54 -14.75 -0.41
CA LEU A 308 -5.16 -13.60 0.41
C LEU A 308 -6.32 -12.61 0.53
N PRO A 309 -6.58 -12.07 1.73
CA PRO A 309 -7.55 -10.99 1.90
C PRO A 309 -7.08 -9.69 1.24
N TYR A 310 -8.04 -8.82 0.91
CA TYR A 310 -7.81 -7.48 0.34
C TYR A 310 -7.16 -7.44 -1.04
N ILE A 311 -7.19 -8.52 -1.79
CA ILE A 311 -6.70 -8.59 -3.17
C ILE A 311 -7.88 -8.86 -4.11
N PRO A 312 -8.39 -7.85 -4.84
CA PRO A 312 -9.38 -8.07 -5.88
C PRO A 312 -8.76 -8.83 -7.05
N LYS A 313 -9.44 -9.85 -7.56
CA LYS A 313 -8.95 -10.62 -8.73
C LYS A 313 -8.86 -9.80 -10.00
N HIS A 314 -9.78 -8.87 -10.19
CA HIS A 314 -9.86 -8.04 -11.39
C HIS A 314 -9.80 -6.57 -11.02
N GLN A 315 -8.85 -5.87 -11.60
CA GLN A 315 -8.72 -4.43 -11.52
C GLN A 315 -8.60 -3.84 -12.91
N PHE A 316 -9.32 -2.77 -13.16
CA PHE A 316 -9.29 -2.06 -14.44
C PHE A 316 -9.24 -0.57 -14.16
N ASN A 317 -8.41 0.13 -14.91
CA ASN A 317 -8.37 1.59 -14.92
C ASN A 317 -8.31 2.09 -16.36
N THR A 318 -8.92 3.24 -16.60
CA THR A 318 -8.87 3.90 -17.91
C THR A 318 -8.82 5.40 -17.72
N THR A 319 -8.05 6.05 -18.57
CA THR A 319 -8.01 7.51 -18.67
C THR A 319 -8.28 7.87 -20.13
N PHE A 320 -9.32 8.65 -20.36
CA PHE A 320 -9.57 9.28 -21.65
C PHE A 320 -9.30 10.78 -21.50
N SER A 321 -8.47 11.33 -22.37
CA SER A 321 -8.09 12.75 -22.33
C SER A 321 -8.55 13.49 -23.57
N ILE A 322 -8.87 14.76 -23.39
CA ILE A 322 -9.07 15.74 -24.46
C ILE A 322 -8.04 16.82 -24.22
N GLU A 323 -7.06 16.90 -25.10
CA GLU A 323 -5.93 17.82 -25.01
C GLU A 323 -6.01 18.88 -26.10
N HIS A 324 -5.87 20.13 -25.73
CA HIS A 324 -5.76 21.29 -26.59
C HIS A 324 -4.66 22.21 -26.03
N LYS A 325 -4.10 23.09 -26.88
CA LYS A 325 -3.07 24.06 -26.42
C LYS A 325 -3.49 24.92 -25.24
N ASP A 326 -4.80 25.18 -25.06
CA ASP A 326 -5.34 26.06 -24.05
C ASP A 326 -6.02 25.32 -22.90
N PHE A 327 -6.27 24.01 -23.02
CA PHE A 327 -6.90 23.22 -21.97
C PHE A 327 -6.62 21.70 -22.08
N GLU A 328 -6.77 21.03 -20.97
CA GLU A 328 -6.73 19.59 -20.84
C GLU A 328 -7.91 19.11 -19.98
N ILE A 329 -8.59 18.06 -20.41
CA ILE A 329 -9.67 17.41 -19.66
C ILE A 329 -9.37 15.92 -19.63
N ASN A 330 -9.43 15.31 -18.43
CA ASN A 330 -9.22 13.89 -18.23
C ASN A 330 -10.44 13.28 -17.54
N ILE A 331 -10.94 12.17 -18.08
CA ILE A 331 -11.95 11.31 -17.48
C ILE A 331 -11.28 10.02 -17.08
N ASN A 332 -11.30 9.69 -15.78
CA ASN A 332 -10.66 8.52 -15.21
C ASN A 332 -11.72 7.57 -14.70
N GLY A 333 -11.72 6.32 -15.18
CA GLY A 333 -12.57 5.24 -14.69
C GLY A 333 -11.73 4.22 -13.95
N ARG A 334 -12.17 3.79 -12.76
CA ARG A 334 -11.52 2.74 -11.95
C ARG A 334 -12.56 1.69 -11.57
N PHE A 335 -12.26 0.44 -11.89
CA PHE A 335 -13.03 -0.73 -11.45
C PHE A 335 -12.16 -1.59 -10.54
N ASN A 336 -12.69 -1.95 -9.38
CA ASN A 336 -12.16 -3.00 -8.53
C ASN A 336 -13.22 -4.09 -8.42
N GLY A 337 -12.83 -5.33 -8.71
CA GLY A 337 -13.66 -6.50 -8.46
C GLY A 337 -13.96 -6.67 -6.98
N GLU A 338 -14.94 -7.48 -6.65
CA GLU A 338 -15.19 -7.86 -5.25
C GLU A 338 -13.98 -8.60 -4.67
N PHE A 339 -13.77 -8.44 -3.37
CA PHE A 339 -12.70 -9.13 -2.67
C PHE A 339 -13.08 -9.47 -1.24
N ARG A 340 -12.42 -10.51 -0.71
CA ARG A 340 -12.56 -10.96 0.67
C ARG A 340 -11.74 -10.14 1.65
N THR A 341 -12.21 -10.04 2.87
CA THR A 341 -11.49 -9.35 3.96
C THR A 341 -10.86 -10.33 4.96
N LEU A 342 -11.19 -11.62 4.84
CA LEU A 342 -10.58 -12.74 5.54
C LEU A 342 -10.06 -13.77 4.54
N ALA A 343 -9.03 -14.55 4.91
CA ALA A 343 -8.56 -15.64 4.08
C ALA A 343 -9.67 -16.69 3.86
N GLY A 344 -9.72 -17.29 2.68
CA GLY A 344 -10.74 -18.32 2.36
C GLY A 344 -10.85 -18.60 0.87
N THR A 345 -11.68 -19.56 0.49
CA THR A 345 -11.93 -19.97 -0.90
C THR A 345 -13.41 -19.87 -1.26
N GLY A 346 -13.71 -19.90 -2.56
CA GLY A 346 -15.08 -19.94 -3.08
C GLY A 346 -15.86 -18.65 -2.86
N ASN A 347 -17.17 -18.78 -2.65
CA ASN A 347 -18.07 -17.63 -2.46
C ASN A 347 -17.67 -16.83 -1.21
N ILE A 348 -17.65 -15.51 -1.35
CA ILE A 348 -17.30 -14.61 -0.26
C ILE A 348 -18.58 -14.30 0.55
N PRO A 349 -18.64 -14.61 1.85
CA PRO A 349 -19.77 -14.24 2.70
C PRO A 349 -20.00 -12.72 2.70
N ASN A 350 -21.25 -12.28 2.77
CA ASN A 350 -21.62 -10.87 2.70
C ASN A 350 -20.97 -10.01 3.80
N ASN A 351 -20.78 -10.58 4.99
CA ASN A 351 -20.09 -9.91 6.13
C ASN A 351 -18.56 -9.85 5.98
N GLU A 352 -17.99 -10.59 5.03
CA GLU A 352 -16.55 -10.64 4.75
C GLU A 352 -16.17 -10.05 3.39
N ARG A 353 -17.15 -9.55 2.65
CA ARG A 353 -16.98 -9.07 1.29
C ARG A 353 -16.94 -7.55 1.22
N VAL A 354 -16.03 -7.04 0.42
CA VAL A 354 -16.13 -5.72 -0.17
C VAL A 354 -16.62 -5.88 -1.60
N ASP A 355 -17.78 -5.29 -1.89
CA ASP A 355 -18.41 -5.42 -3.19
C ASP A 355 -17.61 -4.72 -4.30
N ALA A 356 -17.74 -5.23 -5.52
CA ALA A 356 -17.15 -4.59 -6.68
C ALA A 356 -17.65 -3.15 -6.85
N ASN A 357 -16.78 -2.27 -7.29
CA ASN A 357 -17.13 -0.87 -7.50
C ASN A 357 -16.51 -0.31 -8.79
N PHE A 358 -17.18 0.67 -9.36
CA PHE A 358 -16.69 1.44 -10.49
C PHE A 358 -16.83 2.93 -10.20
N ILE A 359 -15.70 3.64 -10.18
CA ILE A 359 -15.63 5.05 -9.84
C ILE A 359 -15.14 5.84 -11.04
N VAL A 360 -15.79 6.97 -11.31
CA VAL A 360 -15.41 7.90 -12.36
C VAL A 360 -15.01 9.22 -11.74
N ASP A 361 -13.82 9.69 -12.10
CA ASP A 361 -13.31 11.00 -11.72
C ASP A 361 -13.11 11.86 -12.99
N LEU A 362 -13.27 13.18 -12.84
CA LEU A 362 -13.02 14.16 -13.89
C LEU A 362 -11.98 15.16 -13.40
N SER A 363 -10.97 15.44 -14.22
CA SER A 363 -10.06 16.55 -13.98
C SER A 363 -9.92 17.43 -15.21
N GLY A 364 -9.75 18.72 -14.99
CA GLY A 364 -9.55 19.68 -16.04
C GLY A 364 -8.55 20.77 -15.65
N LYS A 365 -7.81 21.25 -16.63
CA LYS A 365 -6.91 22.39 -16.50
C LYS A 365 -7.12 23.34 -17.69
N TYR A 366 -7.27 24.63 -17.42
CA TYR A 366 -7.38 25.64 -18.42
C TYR A 366 -6.26 26.67 -18.26
N PHE A 367 -5.48 26.90 -19.32
CA PHE A 367 -4.34 27.83 -19.33
C PHE A 367 -4.83 29.24 -19.69
N ILE A 368 -5.05 30.09 -18.67
CA ILE A 368 -5.51 31.49 -18.87
C ILE A 368 -4.38 32.31 -19.50
N THR A 369 -3.15 32.08 -19.06
CA THR A 369 -1.91 32.63 -19.63
C THR A 369 -0.81 31.58 -19.55
N LYS A 370 0.39 31.89 -20.06
CA LYS A 370 1.57 31.01 -19.89
C LYS A 370 1.97 30.79 -18.42
N ARG A 371 1.51 31.63 -17.50
CA ARG A 371 1.88 31.60 -16.09
C ARG A 371 0.69 31.34 -15.14
N LEU A 372 -0.53 31.49 -15.62
CA LEU A 372 -1.74 31.33 -14.81
C LEU A 372 -2.63 30.27 -15.44
N SER A 373 -2.98 29.28 -14.67
CA SER A 373 -3.99 28.27 -15.02
C SER A 373 -5.02 28.10 -13.91
N THR A 374 -6.19 27.61 -14.27
CA THR A 374 -7.20 27.13 -13.32
C THR A 374 -7.36 25.64 -13.46
N THR A 375 -7.64 24.96 -12.34
CA THR A 375 -7.87 23.53 -12.28
C THR A 375 -9.25 23.22 -11.71
N LEU A 376 -9.85 22.15 -12.19
CA LEU A 376 -11.09 21.58 -11.68
C LEU A 376 -10.87 20.10 -11.47
N ASN A 377 -11.21 19.58 -10.29
CA ASN A 377 -11.22 18.15 -10.01
C ASN A 377 -12.58 17.76 -9.44
N VAL A 378 -13.19 16.75 -10.03
CA VAL A 378 -14.42 16.13 -9.55
C VAL A 378 -14.12 14.69 -9.22
N ILE A 379 -14.28 14.33 -7.96
CA ILE A 379 -14.07 12.98 -7.46
C ILE A 379 -15.41 12.29 -7.36
N ASN A 380 -15.47 11.01 -7.76
CA ASN A 380 -16.68 10.20 -7.77
C ASN A 380 -17.85 10.92 -8.47
N LEU A 381 -17.64 11.26 -9.74
CA LEU A 381 -18.58 12.03 -10.59
C LEU A 381 -19.99 11.40 -10.61
N LEU A 382 -20.09 10.09 -10.50
CA LEU A 382 -21.37 9.36 -10.52
C LEU A 382 -22.03 9.26 -9.13
N ASP A 383 -21.40 9.81 -8.09
CA ASP A 383 -21.84 9.73 -6.69
C ASP A 383 -22.18 8.30 -6.21
N ASN A 384 -21.35 7.34 -6.62
CA ASN A 384 -21.52 5.95 -6.22
C ASN A 384 -21.20 5.78 -4.74
N THR A 385 -22.12 5.15 -4.00
CA THR A 385 -21.86 4.73 -2.63
C THR A 385 -21.16 3.38 -2.65
N TYR A 386 -19.96 3.28 -2.12
CA TYR A 386 -19.17 2.05 -2.10
C TYR A 386 -18.38 1.91 -0.81
N ALA A 387 -18.01 0.68 -0.49
CA ALA A 387 -17.09 0.37 0.59
C ALA A 387 -15.66 0.30 0.06
N ALA A 388 -14.72 0.91 0.78
CA ALA A 388 -13.29 0.80 0.50
C ALA A 388 -12.63 -0.33 1.32
N SER A 389 -13.18 -0.63 2.52
CA SER A 389 -12.62 -1.62 3.46
C SER A 389 -13.67 -1.99 4.52
N ARG A 390 -13.45 -3.12 5.23
CA ARG A 390 -14.25 -3.52 6.41
C ARG A 390 -13.49 -3.45 7.73
N VAL A 391 -12.19 -3.34 7.70
CA VAL A 391 -11.37 -3.29 8.92
C VAL A 391 -10.54 -2.01 8.96
N PRO A 392 -10.18 -1.53 10.20
CA PRO A 392 -10.32 -2.17 11.50
C PRO A 392 -11.68 -1.95 12.19
N ALA A 393 -12.48 -1.01 11.80
CA ALA A 393 -13.62 -0.55 12.57
C ALA A 393 -14.97 -0.71 11.84
N GLY A 394 -15.11 -1.79 11.08
CA GLY A 394 -16.28 -2.05 10.26
C GLY A 394 -16.19 -1.42 8.87
N LEU A 395 -17.32 -1.34 8.19
CA LEU A 395 -17.40 -0.88 6.81
C LEU A 395 -16.94 0.58 6.69
N ARG A 396 -15.90 0.80 5.89
CA ARG A 396 -15.40 2.14 5.58
C ARG A 396 -15.94 2.60 4.23
N PRO A 397 -16.66 3.71 4.17
CA PRO A 397 -17.12 4.24 2.89
C PRO A 397 -15.96 4.75 2.05
N GLY A 398 -16.12 4.66 0.74
CA GLY A 398 -15.29 5.37 -0.21
C GLY A 398 -15.60 6.88 -0.21
N HIS A 399 -14.84 7.62 -1.00
CA HIS A 399 -15.02 9.08 -1.10
C HIS A 399 -16.38 9.40 -1.77
N PRO A 400 -17.24 10.21 -1.17
CA PRO A 400 -18.46 10.68 -1.82
C PRO A 400 -18.14 11.62 -2.99
N PHE A 401 -19.18 12.05 -3.72
CA PHE A 401 -19.00 13.12 -4.69
C PHE A 401 -18.30 14.33 -4.06
N GLY A 402 -17.30 14.86 -4.75
CA GLY A 402 -16.57 16.03 -4.32
C GLY A 402 -16.10 16.85 -5.52
N ILE A 403 -16.15 18.19 -5.39
CA ILE A 403 -15.69 19.11 -6.41
C ILE A 403 -14.67 20.08 -5.81
N TYR A 404 -13.55 20.27 -6.51
CA TYR A 404 -12.43 21.09 -6.07
C TYR A 404 -11.97 21.99 -7.21
N GLY A 405 -11.85 23.30 -6.95
CA GLY A 405 -11.29 24.29 -7.88
C GLY A 405 -9.99 24.86 -7.35
N GLY A 406 -9.07 25.18 -8.25
CA GLY A 406 -7.79 25.77 -7.90
C GLY A 406 -7.26 26.75 -8.93
N LEU A 407 -6.35 27.62 -8.49
CA LEU A 407 -5.55 28.49 -9.33
C LEU A 407 -4.07 28.12 -9.15
N GLU A 408 -3.36 27.99 -10.24
CA GLU A 408 -1.93 27.71 -10.27
C GLU A 408 -1.19 28.83 -10.98
N PHE A 409 -0.18 29.38 -10.31
CA PHE A 409 0.64 30.44 -10.85
C PHE A 409 2.12 30.01 -10.87
N SER A 410 2.73 30.07 -12.06
CA SER A 410 4.16 29.74 -12.28
C SER A 410 4.99 31.03 -12.41
N PHE A 411 6.07 31.12 -11.65
CA PHE A 411 6.97 32.27 -11.60
C PHE A 411 8.05 32.23 -12.69
#